data_439e6a470201625271267313717c3f8a
#
_entry.id   439e6a470201625271267313717c3f8a
#
_cell.length_a   1.000
_cell.length_b   1.000
_cell.length_c   1.000
_cell.angle_alpha   90.00
_cell.angle_beta   90.00
_cell.angle_gamma   90.00
#
_symmetry.space_group_name_H-M   'P 1'
#
loop_
_entity.id
_entity.type
_entity.pdbx_description
1 polymer ?
#
loop_
_entity_poly.entity_id
_entity_poly.type
_entity_poly.pdbx_seq_one_letter_code
_entity_poly.pdbx_strand_id
1 'polypeptide(L)'
;MSRETIRYVYILASHSRVLYTGITRDLRRRMYQHKHGLIPGFTAEYAVNQLVYFESATHIRAAIERERQIKGWRREKKLRLIESVNAGWIDLSEGWFEPKGRPGPSLRSG
;
A
#
# COMPACT_ATOMS: atom_id res chain seq x y z
N MET A 1 23.81 -2.92 -6.74
CA MET A 1 23.51 -2.18 -6.93
C MET A 1 22.43 -1.93 -7.64
N SER A 2 21.79 -2.63 -7.90
CA SER A 2 20.72 -2.41 -8.71
C SER A 2 19.46 -2.06 -7.98
N ARG A 3 18.74 -1.10 -8.50
CA ARG A 3 17.46 -0.80 -7.96
C ARG A 3 16.50 -1.92 -8.16
N GLU A 4 16.82 -2.86 -9.01
CA GLU A 4 15.96 -4.00 -9.25
C GLU A 4 15.84 -4.89 -8.04
N THR A 5 16.74 -4.75 -7.09
CA THR A 5 16.64 -5.57 -5.89
C THR A 5 15.69 -5.00 -4.86
N ILE A 6 15.30 -3.74 -5.00
CA ILE A 6 14.43 -3.13 -4.01
C ILE A 6 13.01 -3.65 -4.16
N ARG A 7 12.41 -3.97 -3.03
CA ARG A 7 11.02 -4.44 -3.00
C ARG A 7 10.29 -3.70 -1.89
N TYR A 8 8.99 -3.65 -2.03
CA TYR A 8 8.13 -3.02 -1.04
C TYR A 8 7.18 -4.05 -0.45
N VAL A 9 7.07 -4.02 0.87
CA VAL A 9 6.05 -4.79 1.57
C VAL A 9 5.00 -3.77 1.96
N TYR A 10 3.74 -4.05 1.66
CA TYR A 10 2.70 -3.06 1.88
C TYR A 10 1.48 -3.69 2.51
N ILE A 11 0.68 -2.86 3.17
CA ILE A 11 -0.58 -3.29 3.73
C ILE A 11 -1.66 -2.38 3.20
N LEU A 12 -2.71 -3.00 2.68
CA LEU A 12 -3.89 -2.28 2.21
C LEU A 12 -5.03 -2.52 3.18
N ALA A 13 -5.97 -1.58 3.20
CA ALA A 13 -7.16 -1.72 4.03
C ALA A 13 -8.39 -1.29 3.24
N SER A 14 -9.53 -1.88 3.59
CA SER A 14 -10.80 -1.37 3.14
C SER A 14 -11.28 -0.32 4.15
N HIS A 15 -12.41 0.29 3.87
CA HIS A 15 -12.99 1.24 4.83
C HIS A 15 -13.30 0.58 6.15
N SER A 16 -13.69 -0.69 6.12
CA SER A 16 -14.00 -1.41 7.34
C SER A 16 -12.77 -2.10 7.93
N ARG A 17 -11.60 -1.80 7.36
CA ARG A 17 -10.31 -2.29 7.85
C ARG A 17 -10.10 -3.77 7.67
N VAL A 18 -10.61 -4.31 6.57
CA VAL A 18 -10.16 -5.61 6.11
C VAL A 18 -8.76 -5.39 5.56
N LEU A 19 -7.80 -6.21 5.96
CA LEU A 19 -6.40 -5.99 5.64
C LEU A 19 -5.89 -6.97 4.60
N TYR A 20 -4.92 -6.51 3.81
CA TYR A 20 -4.24 -7.35 2.84
C TYR A 20 -2.76 -6.97 2.85
N THR A 21 -1.87 -7.95 2.98
CA THR A 21 -0.44 -7.71 2.95
C THR A 21 0.13 -8.25 1.66
N GLY A 22 0.93 -7.45 0.99
CA GLY A 22 1.50 -7.86 -0.29
C GLY A 22 2.93 -7.39 -0.45
N ILE A 23 3.52 -7.78 -1.58
CA ILE A 23 4.88 -7.44 -1.90
C ILE A 23 4.93 -7.08 -3.37
N THR A 24 5.72 -6.05 -3.71
CA THR A 24 5.85 -5.63 -5.10
C THR A 24 7.17 -4.92 -5.27
N ARG A 25 7.67 -4.89 -6.49
CA ARG A 25 8.83 -4.05 -6.78
C ARG A 25 8.42 -2.70 -7.33
N ASP A 26 7.14 -2.51 -7.60
CA ASP A 26 6.66 -1.24 -8.13
C ASP A 26 5.37 -0.88 -7.39
N LEU A 27 5.54 -0.19 -6.27
CA LEU A 27 4.41 0.11 -5.41
C LEU A 27 3.39 1.01 -6.08
N ARG A 28 3.87 2.00 -6.82
CA ARG A 28 2.95 2.93 -7.48
C ARG A 28 2.08 2.21 -8.50
N ARG A 29 2.69 1.36 -9.32
CA ARG A 29 1.94 0.60 -10.30
C ARG A 29 0.96 -0.36 -9.64
N ARG A 30 1.40 -1.01 -8.57
CA ARG A 30 0.55 -1.96 -7.88
C ARG A 30 -0.65 -1.24 -7.27
N MET A 31 -0.45 -0.05 -6.71
CA MET A 31 -1.56 0.70 -6.15
C MET A 31 -2.54 1.13 -7.23
N TYR A 32 -2.03 1.53 -8.39
CA TYR A 32 -2.91 1.85 -9.51
C TYR A 32 -3.82 0.65 -9.83
N GLN A 33 -3.21 -0.52 -9.90
CA GLN A 33 -3.96 -1.73 -10.21
C GLN A 33 -5.03 -2.04 -9.17
N HIS A 34 -4.69 -1.87 -7.90
CA HIS A 34 -5.67 -2.11 -6.83
C HIS A 34 -6.79 -1.09 -6.87
N LYS A 35 -6.46 0.16 -7.10
CA LYS A 35 -7.48 1.20 -7.08
C LYS A 35 -8.46 1.07 -8.23
N HIS A 36 -8.02 0.47 -9.32
CA HIS A 36 -8.88 0.30 -10.48
C HIS A 36 -9.44 -1.10 -10.59
N GLY A 37 -9.28 -1.91 -9.56
CA GLY A 37 -9.84 -3.25 -9.55
C GLY A 37 -9.25 -4.17 -10.58
N LEU A 38 -8.02 -3.92 -11.00
CA LEU A 38 -7.41 -4.72 -12.06
C LEU A 38 -6.80 -6.02 -11.57
N ILE A 39 -6.69 -6.19 -10.27
CA ILE A 39 -6.19 -7.43 -9.69
C ILE A 39 -7.40 -8.16 -9.13
N PRO A 40 -7.81 -9.26 -9.78
CA PRO A 40 -9.01 -9.96 -9.32
C PRO A 40 -8.78 -10.67 -8.01
N GLY A 41 -9.84 -10.99 -7.33
CA GLY A 41 -9.78 -11.76 -6.11
C GLY A 41 -10.10 -10.94 -4.89
N PHE A 42 -9.44 -11.29 -3.79
CA PHE A 42 -9.77 -10.76 -2.47
C PHE A 42 -9.83 -9.24 -2.42
N THR A 43 -8.79 -8.55 -2.90
CA THR A 43 -8.74 -7.10 -2.75
C THR A 43 -9.81 -6.40 -3.57
N ALA A 44 -10.12 -6.92 -4.75
CA ALA A 44 -11.17 -6.34 -5.56
C ALA A 44 -12.53 -6.60 -4.94
N GLU A 45 -12.72 -7.81 -4.45
CA GLU A 45 -14.00 -8.21 -3.90
C GLU A 45 -14.38 -7.41 -2.67
N TYR A 46 -13.42 -7.13 -1.81
CA TYR A 46 -13.68 -6.43 -0.56
C TYR A 46 -13.27 -4.97 -0.57
N ALA A 47 -12.94 -4.45 -1.75
CA ALA A 47 -12.53 -3.05 -1.90
C ALA A 47 -11.37 -2.69 -0.96
N VAL A 48 -10.37 -3.56 -0.89
CA VAL A 48 -9.20 -3.35 -0.06
C VAL A 48 -8.19 -2.60 -0.91
N ASN A 49 -8.32 -1.28 -0.96
CA ASN A 49 -7.55 -0.48 -1.91
C ASN A 49 -6.97 0.80 -1.33
N GLN A 50 -6.95 0.93 -0.01
CA GLN A 50 -6.30 2.08 0.61
C GLN A 50 -4.95 1.65 1.15
N LEU A 51 -3.90 2.37 0.79
CA LEU A 51 -2.56 2.04 1.23
C LEU A 51 -2.33 2.62 2.62
N VAL A 52 -2.24 1.76 3.63
CA VAL A 52 -2.12 2.25 4.99
C VAL A 52 -0.74 2.04 5.59
N TYR A 53 0.11 1.26 4.92
CA TYR A 53 1.47 1.04 5.41
C TYR A 53 2.35 0.51 4.28
N PHE A 54 3.61 0.92 4.23
CA PHE A 54 4.57 0.25 3.37
C PHE A 54 5.97 0.45 3.92
N GLU A 55 6.84 -0.47 3.54
CA GLU A 55 8.25 -0.36 3.86
C GLU A 55 9.04 -0.95 2.70
N SER A 56 10.29 -0.55 2.56
CA SER A 56 11.14 -1.08 1.51
C SER A 56 12.12 -2.08 2.08
N ALA A 57 12.54 -3.01 1.25
CA ALA A 57 13.59 -3.94 1.58
C ALA A 57 14.60 -3.94 0.46
N THR A 58 15.88 -4.16 0.78
CA THR A 58 16.93 -3.99 -0.20
C THR A 58 17.04 -5.13 -1.19
N HIS A 59 16.43 -6.28 -0.88
CA HIS A 59 16.44 -7.37 -1.85
C HIS A 59 15.26 -8.27 -1.59
N ILE A 60 15.01 -9.12 -2.57
CA ILE A 60 13.77 -9.87 -2.60
C ILE A 60 13.62 -10.87 -1.47
N ARG A 61 14.72 -11.48 -1.05
CA ARG A 61 14.62 -12.47 0.03
C ARG A 61 14.17 -11.81 1.32
N ALA A 62 14.76 -10.65 1.64
CA ALA A 62 14.37 -9.93 2.83
C ALA A 62 12.90 -9.50 2.77
N ALA A 63 12.46 -9.08 1.58
CA ALA A 63 11.07 -8.66 1.42
C ALA A 63 10.12 -9.82 1.60
N ILE A 64 10.45 -10.97 1.04
CA ILE A 64 9.59 -12.15 1.17
C ILE A 64 9.48 -12.56 2.62
N GLU A 65 10.59 -12.55 3.34
CA GLU A 65 10.57 -12.93 4.75
C GLU A 65 9.73 -11.97 5.55
N ARG A 66 9.86 -10.69 5.26
CA ARG A 66 9.09 -9.68 5.99
C ARG A 66 7.60 -9.81 5.71
N GLU A 67 7.25 -10.03 4.46
CA GLU A 67 5.85 -10.18 4.11
C GLU A 67 5.25 -11.40 4.82
N ARG A 68 5.97 -12.51 4.84
CA ARG A 68 5.50 -13.69 5.54
C ARG A 68 5.36 -13.45 7.03
N GLN A 69 6.31 -12.73 7.60
CA GLN A 69 6.27 -12.41 9.01
C GLN A 69 5.01 -11.63 9.34
N ILE A 70 4.75 -10.57 8.59
CA ILE A 70 3.59 -9.74 8.86
C ILE A 70 2.30 -10.51 8.64
N LYS A 71 2.24 -11.31 7.57
CA LYS A 71 1.05 -12.10 7.31
C LYS A 71 0.73 -13.06 8.45
N GLY A 72 1.75 -13.55 9.14
CA GLY A 72 1.54 -14.48 10.24
C GLY A 72 1.19 -13.84 11.56
N TRP A 73 1.21 -12.53 11.65
CA TRP A 73 0.89 -11.85 12.91
C TRP A 73 -0.60 -11.85 13.17
N ARG A 74 -0.94 -11.75 14.44
CA ARG A 74 -2.33 -11.52 14.83
C ARG A 74 -2.73 -10.12 14.39
N ARG A 75 -4.02 -9.94 14.25
CA ARG A 75 -4.55 -8.68 13.75
C ARG A 75 -4.09 -7.47 14.58
N GLU A 76 -4.14 -7.56 15.90
CA GLU A 76 -3.78 -6.42 16.71
C GLU A 76 -2.33 -5.99 16.51
N LYS A 77 -1.45 -6.93 16.20
CA LYS A 77 -0.07 -6.57 15.95
C LYS A 77 0.07 -5.84 14.62
N LYS A 78 -0.71 -6.27 13.61
CA LYS A 78 -0.72 -5.56 12.33
C LYS A 78 -1.25 -4.15 12.52
N LEU A 79 -2.29 -3.99 13.33
CA LEU A 79 -2.84 -2.67 13.58
C LEU A 79 -1.83 -1.76 14.26
N ARG A 80 -1.08 -2.30 15.20
CA ARG A 80 -0.05 -1.50 15.87
C ARG A 80 1.04 -1.06 14.91
N LEU A 81 1.43 -1.96 13.99
CA LEU A 81 2.42 -1.58 13.00
C LEU A 81 1.92 -0.43 12.14
N ILE A 82 0.70 -0.55 11.64
CA ILE A 82 0.11 0.51 10.82
C ILE A 82 0.06 1.81 11.60
N GLU A 83 -0.44 1.76 12.81
CA GLU A 83 -0.68 2.99 13.57
C GLU A 83 0.60 3.60 14.10
N SER A 84 1.69 2.85 14.13
CA SER A 84 2.97 3.41 14.55
C SER A 84 3.45 4.49 13.59
N VAL A 85 3.03 4.45 12.33
CA VAL A 85 3.43 5.44 11.34
C VAL A 85 2.24 6.12 10.68
N ASN A 86 1.03 5.62 10.89
CA ASN A 86 -0.14 6.15 10.20
C ASN A 86 -1.34 6.06 11.16
N ALA A 87 -1.26 6.83 12.24
CA ALA A 87 -2.28 6.75 13.28
C ALA A 87 -3.68 7.08 12.76
N GLY A 88 -3.76 7.91 11.73
CA GLY A 88 -5.05 8.31 11.18
C GLY A 88 -5.60 7.41 10.11
N TRP A 89 -4.88 6.34 9.77
CA TRP A 89 -5.31 5.42 8.71
C TRP A 89 -5.57 6.14 7.39
N ILE A 90 -4.71 7.10 7.07
CA ILE A 90 -4.81 7.85 5.84
C ILE A 90 -4.39 6.96 4.69
N ASP A 91 -5.02 7.13 3.53
CA ASP A 91 -4.57 6.45 2.33
C ASP A 91 -3.29 7.12 1.86
N LEU A 92 -2.16 6.47 2.08
CA LEU A 92 -0.85 7.05 1.77
C LEU A 92 -0.62 7.24 0.28
N SER A 93 -1.44 6.64 -0.57
CA SER A 93 -1.32 6.79 -2.01
C SER A 93 -2.24 7.87 -2.56
N GLU A 94 -2.91 8.58 -1.69
CA GLU A 94 -3.83 9.61 -2.15
C GLU A 94 -3.08 10.66 -2.95
N GLY A 95 -3.62 11.01 -4.11
CA GLY A 95 -2.99 12.00 -4.96
C GLY A 95 -1.94 11.47 -5.91
N TRP A 96 -1.55 10.20 -5.77
CA TRP A 96 -0.49 9.67 -6.62
C TRP A 96 -0.85 9.64 -8.09
N PHE A 97 -2.13 9.53 -8.42
CA PHE A 97 -2.55 9.32 -9.80
C PHE A 97 -3.29 10.51 -10.40
N GLU A 98 -3.19 11.65 -9.77
CA GLU A 98 -3.83 12.82 -10.32
C GLU A 98 -3.01 13.38 -11.46
N PRO A 99 -3.67 13.97 -12.44
CA PRO A 99 -2.95 14.49 -13.58
C PRO A 99 -1.94 15.53 -13.16
N LYS A 100 -0.73 15.39 -13.74
CA LYS A 100 0.29 16.32 -13.46
C LYS A 100 -0.06 17.67 -14.01
N GLY A 101 0.26 18.71 -13.32
CA GLY A 101 -0.03 20.05 -13.81
C GLY A 101 -1.42 20.52 -13.49
N ARG A 102 -2.26 19.67 -12.98
CA ARG A 102 -3.57 20.06 -12.61
C ARG A 102 -3.51 20.95 -11.39
N PRO A 103 -4.10 22.09 -11.43
CA PRO A 103 -4.08 22.94 -10.24
C PRO A 103 -4.81 22.23 -9.13
N GLY A 104 -4.36 22.48 -7.98
CA GLY A 104 -5.06 21.93 -6.86
C GLY A 104 -6.46 22.46 -6.84
N PRO A 105 -7.29 21.71 -6.30
CA PRO A 105 -8.64 22.16 -6.26
C PRO A 105 -8.69 23.46 -5.63
N SER A 106 -7.83 23.72 -5.55
CA SER A 106 -7.86 24.68 -5.14
C SER A 106 -6.84 25.42 -5.25
N LEU A 107 -6.27 25.37 -5.70
CA LEU A 107 -5.29 26.01 -5.92
C LEU A 107 -5.48 26.86 -6.71
N ARG A 108 -6.17 26.76 -6.98
CA ARG A 108 -6.56 27.05 -7.68
C ARG A 108 -7.15 27.45 -8.12
N SER A 109 -7.08 27.74 -8.18
CA SER A 109 -7.52 27.87 -8.57
C SER A 109 -7.77 27.98 -9.01
N GLY A 110 -7.62 28.10 -9.24
CA GLY A 110 -7.72 27.97 -9.69
C GLY A 110 -7.94 28.06 -9.89
#